data_39042890f7bf1f15946f0acdaa227dc5
#
_entry.id   39042890f7bf1f15946f0acdaa227dc5
#
_cell.length_a   1.000
_cell.length_b   1.000
_cell.length_c   1.000
_cell.angle_alpha   90.00
_cell.angle_beta   90.00
_cell.angle_gamma   90.00
#
_symmetry.space_group_name_H-M   'P 1'
#
loop_
_entity.id
_entity.type
_entity.pdbx_description
1 polymer ?
#
loop_
_entity_poly.entity_id
_entity_poly.type
_entity_poly.pdbx_seq_one_letter_code
_entity_poly.pdbx_strand_id
1 'polypeptide(L)'
;MINAVGGNIPGATIGDDQSIFDNKIQDTIKAIELNLYGTIIPTLIFGELIAEKGKGSIINISSLAASRPLTRVLGYTVAKHGIDGFTKWMSTELALRYGDQVRVNAIAPGVFLTEQNRTLLTNEDGSYTDRAQKFINGTPYRRLGDPSELEGTLIYLLSDASAFVSGEVVFVDGGFNSWCGV
;
A
#
# COMPACT_ATOMS: atom_id res chain seq x y z
N MET A 1 -3.90 -15.33 2.15
CA MET A 1 -4.91 -14.23 2.10
C MET A 1 -4.25 -12.96 1.60
N ILE A 2 -4.95 -12.15 0.78
CA ILE A 2 -4.43 -10.87 0.28
C ILE A 2 -5.46 -9.80 0.63
N ASN A 3 -5.01 -8.75 1.35
CA ASN A 3 -5.81 -7.56 1.64
C ASN A 3 -5.46 -6.46 0.65
N ALA A 4 -6.26 -6.33 -0.41
CA ALA A 4 -6.03 -5.38 -1.50
C ALA A 4 -7.11 -4.28 -1.58
N VAL A 5 -7.97 -4.17 -0.57
CA VAL A 5 -8.97 -3.10 -0.50
C VAL A 5 -8.29 -1.78 -0.16
N GLY A 6 -8.64 -0.73 -0.88
CA GLY A 6 -8.13 0.60 -0.60
C GLY A 6 -8.12 1.51 -1.81
N GLY A 7 -7.86 2.76 -1.55
CA GLY A 7 -7.80 3.81 -2.55
C GLY A 7 -7.98 5.18 -1.90
N ASN A 8 -7.90 6.22 -2.72
CA ASN A 8 -8.21 7.55 -2.26
C ASN A 8 -9.71 7.85 -2.43
N ILE A 9 -10.22 8.74 -1.58
CA ILE A 9 -11.59 9.26 -1.66
C ILE A 9 -11.52 10.68 -2.21
N PRO A 10 -12.27 11.01 -3.28
CA PRO A 10 -12.21 12.35 -3.89
C PRO A 10 -12.39 13.49 -2.88
N GLY A 11 -13.34 13.37 -1.94
CA GLY A 11 -13.58 14.36 -0.89
C GLY A 11 -12.47 14.46 0.17
N ALA A 12 -11.55 13.49 0.24
CA ALA A 12 -10.37 13.49 1.12
C ALA A 12 -9.10 13.98 0.41
N THR A 13 -9.24 14.58 -0.78
CA THR A 13 -8.13 15.17 -1.53
C THR A 13 -8.18 16.69 -1.42
N ILE A 14 -7.11 17.30 -0.95
CA ILE A 14 -6.97 18.76 -0.89
C ILE A 14 -6.54 19.28 -2.27
N GLY A 15 -7.23 20.31 -2.80
CA GLY A 15 -6.87 20.97 -4.04
C GLY A 15 -5.56 21.78 -3.90
N ASP A 16 -4.93 22.10 -5.02
CA ASP A 16 -3.64 22.83 -5.00
C ASP A 16 -3.80 24.26 -4.45
N ASP A 17 -4.98 24.88 -4.65
CA ASP A 17 -5.31 26.23 -4.19
C ASP A 17 -6.10 26.24 -2.87
N GLN A 18 -6.30 25.09 -2.24
CA GLN A 18 -7.02 24.98 -0.98
C GLN A 18 -6.08 25.07 0.23
N SER A 19 -6.56 25.69 1.31
CA SER A 19 -5.90 25.60 2.60
C SER A 19 -5.89 24.13 3.09
N ILE A 20 -4.81 23.71 3.70
CA ILE A 20 -4.73 22.39 4.34
C ILE A 20 -5.76 22.22 5.47
N PHE A 21 -6.22 23.32 6.06
CA PHE A 21 -7.22 23.34 7.12
C PHE A 21 -8.66 23.24 6.60
N ASP A 22 -8.88 23.34 5.27
CA ASP A 22 -10.18 23.10 4.64
C ASP A 22 -10.44 21.59 4.39
N ASN A 23 -9.57 20.73 4.90
CA ASN A 23 -9.71 19.29 4.77
C ASN A 23 -10.98 18.82 5.47
N LYS A 24 -11.82 18.10 4.74
CA LYS A 24 -13.08 17.55 5.26
C LYS A 24 -12.79 16.38 6.19
N ILE A 25 -12.93 16.59 7.48
CA ILE A 25 -12.62 15.58 8.51
C ILE A 25 -13.37 14.27 8.26
N GLN A 26 -14.65 14.31 7.91
CA GLN A 26 -15.45 13.11 7.67
C GLN A 26 -14.95 12.29 6.45
N ASP A 27 -14.50 12.96 5.40
CA ASP A 27 -13.95 12.25 4.24
C ASP A 27 -12.55 11.71 4.52
N THR A 28 -11.77 12.40 5.36
CA THR A 28 -10.49 11.88 5.88
C THR A 28 -10.71 10.60 6.70
N ILE A 29 -11.71 10.58 7.59
CA ILE A 29 -12.09 9.40 8.38
C ILE A 29 -12.48 8.25 7.46
N LYS A 30 -13.34 8.48 6.46
CA LYS A 30 -13.73 7.47 5.47
C LYS A 30 -12.52 6.89 4.72
N ALA A 31 -11.54 7.75 4.35
CA ALA A 31 -10.32 7.28 3.70
C ALA A 31 -9.49 6.37 4.62
N ILE A 32 -9.44 6.67 5.91
CA ILE A 32 -8.79 5.82 6.91
C ILE A 32 -9.57 4.50 7.09
N GLU A 33 -10.89 4.57 7.21
CA GLU A 33 -11.76 3.39 7.33
C GLU A 33 -11.59 2.46 6.14
N LEU A 34 -11.69 2.98 4.92
CA LEU A 34 -11.54 2.19 3.71
C LEU A 34 -10.19 1.47 3.64
N ASN A 35 -9.09 2.16 3.91
CA ASN A 35 -7.75 1.62 3.74
C ASN A 35 -7.29 0.81 4.95
N LEU A 36 -7.36 1.38 6.16
CA LEU A 36 -6.81 0.76 7.37
C LEU A 36 -7.75 -0.31 7.93
N TYR A 37 -9.01 0.04 8.19
CA TYR A 37 -9.97 -0.95 8.70
C TYR A 37 -10.36 -1.99 7.65
N GLY A 38 -10.35 -1.62 6.35
CA GLY A 38 -10.47 -2.57 5.24
C GLY A 38 -9.34 -3.62 5.20
N THR A 39 -8.22 -3.38 5.89
CA THR A 39 -7.14 -4.34 6.07
C THR A 39 -7.23 -5.06 7.43
N ILE A 40 -7.45 -4.32 8.51
CA ILE A 40 -7.46 -4.86 9.89
C ILE A 40 -8.62 -5.84 10.08
N ILE A 41 -9.86 -5.44 9.73
CA ILE A 41 -11.05 -6.23 10.02
C ILE A 41 -11.03 -7.59 9.31
N PRO A 42 -10.79 -7.69 7.99
CA PRO A 42 -10.67 -8.99 7.33
C PRO A 42 -9.52 -9.83 7.90
N THR A 43 -8.40 -9.19 8.28
CA THR A 43 -7.28 -9.92 8.86
C THR A 43 -7.63 -10.55 10.21
N LEU A 44 -8.36 -9.84 11.08
CA LEU A 44 -8.78 -10.39 12.37
C LEU A 44 -9.80 -11.52 12.21
N ILE A 45 -10.74 -11.40 11.24
CA ILE A 45 -11.79 -12.40 11.02
C ILE A 45 -11.21 -13.65 10.33
N PHE A 46 -10.56 -13.49 9.19
CA PHE A 46 -10.07 -14.60 8.38
C PHE A 46 -8.69 -15.11 8.81
N GLY A 47 -7.91 -14.27 9.48
CA GLY A 47 -6.61 -14.64 10.04
C GLY A 47 -6.73 -15.69 11.13
N GLU A 48 -7.82 -15.69 11.92
CA GLU A 48 -8.14 -16.73 12.89
C GLU A 48 -8.22 -18.11 12.23
N LEU A 49 -8.96 -18.23 11.13
CA LEU A 49 -9.08 -19.49 10.38
C LEU A 49 -7.74 -19.95 9.79
N ILE A 50 -6.87 -19.01 9.41
CA ILE A 50 -5.52 -19.34 8.93
C ILE A 50 -4.64 -19.84 10.08
N ALA A 51 -4.73 -19.19 11.24
CA ALA A 51 -4.00 -19.60 12.44
C ALA A 51 -4.43 -20.98 12.94
N GLU A 52 -5.75 -21.27 12.93
CA GLU A 52 -6.30 -22.59 13.28
C GLU A 52 -5.82 -23.70 12.33
N LYS A 53 -5.64 -23.40 11.04
CA LYS A 53 -5.04 -24.33 10.07
C LYS A 53 -3.56 -24.58 10.32
N GLY A 54 -2.91 -23.75 11.12
CA GLY A 54 -1.50 -23.85 11.47
C GLY A 54 -0.51 -23.51 10.36
N LYS A 55 -0.96 -23.08 9.15
CA LYS A 55 -0.07 -22.66 8.05
C LYS A 55 -0.76 -21.63 7.14
N GLY A 56 -0.05 -20.55 6.83
CA GLY A 56 -0.55 -19.57 5.85
C GLY A 56 0.32 -18.35 5.67
N SER A 57 -0.04 -17.54 4.68
CA SER A 57 0.58 -16.25 4.42
C SER A 57 -0.50 -15.18 4.23
N ILE A 58 -0.36 -14.06 4.92
CA ILE A 58 -1.22 -12.88 4.82
C ILE A 58 -0.39 -11.76 4.22
N ILE A 59 -0.89 -11.19 3.13
CA ILE A 59 -0.23 -10.08 2.42
C ILE A 59 -1.14 -8.86 2.48
N ASN A 60 -0.61 -7.77 3.01
CA ASN A 60 -1.27 -6.48 3.04
C ASN A 60 -0.76 -5.59 1.90
N ILE A 61 -1.64 -4.88 1.22
CA ILE A 61 -1.22 -3.89 0.23
C ILE A 61 -1.08 -2.53 0.92
N SER A 62 0.17 -2.17 1.20
CA SER A 62 0.59 -0.88 1.69
C SER A 62 0.72 0.13 0.52
N SER A 63 1.68 1.02 0.57
CA SER A 63 1.98 2.01 -0.47
C SER A 63 3.33 2.65 -0.21
N LEU A 64 3.96 3.20 -1.23
CA LEU A 64 5.08 4.14 -1.04
C LEU A 64 4.69 5.31 -0.14
N ALA A 65 3.39 5.66 -0.06
CA ALA A 65 2.86 6.71 0.82
C ALA A 65 3.06 6.42 2.32
N ALA A 66 3.35 5.18 2.70
CA ALA A 66 3.67 4.79 4.08
C ALA A 66 5.13 5.08 4.46
N SER A 67 5.99 5.48 3.51
CA SER A 67 7.39 5.86 3.75
C SER A 67 7.68 7.29 3.26
N ARG A 68 7.14 7.64 2.10
CA ARG A 68 7.26 8.95 1.47
C ARG A 68 5.87 9.57 1.38
N PRO A 69 5.46 10.47 2.30
CA PRO A 69 4.10 10.99 2.33
C PRO A 69 3.76 11.68 1.01
N LEU A 70 2.61 11.29 0.45
CA LEU A 70 2.07 11.95 -0.73
C LEU A 70 1.32 13.22 -0.30
N THR A 71 1.58 14.32 -0.99
CA THR A 71 0.84 15.56 -0.79
C THR A 71 -0.64 15.39 -1.10
N ARG A 72 -1.51 16.19 -0.47
CA ARG A 72 -2.95 16.32 -0.72
C ARG A 72 -3.84 15.19 -0.21
N VAL A 73 -3.30 14.06 0.23
CA VAL A 73 -4.05 12.84 0.59
C VAL A 73 -3.75 12.39 2.02
N LEU A 74 -4.13 13.23 3.00
CA LEU A 74 -3.85 12.99 4.43
C LEU A 74 -4.35 11.63 4.91
N GLY A 75 -5.64 11.34 4.74
CA GLY A 75 -6.25 10.11 5.25
C GLY A 75 -5.64 8.84 4.65
N TYR A 76 -5.34 8.87 3.35
CA TYR A 76 -4.65 7.77 2.68
C TYR A 76 -3.23 7.56 3.24
N THR A 77 -2.45 8.65 3.37
CA THR A 77 -1.08 8.58 3.89
C THR A 77 -1.05 8.01 5.30
N VAL A 78 -1.90 8.50 6.21
CA VAL A 78 -1.99 8.00 7.59
C VAL A 78 -2.40 6.53 7.62
N ALA A 79 -3.40 6.14 6.82
CA ALA A 79 -3.87 4.76 6.77
C ALA A 79 -2.77 3.79 6.30
N LYS A 80 -1.98 4.17 5.28
CA LYS A 80 -0.92 3.30 4.75
C LYS A 80 0.25 3.16 5.74
N HIS A 81 0.61 4.20 6.51
CA HIS A 81 1.52 4.05 7.66
C HIS A 81 0.94 3.11 8.73
N GLY A 82 -0.37 3.21 8.99
CA GLY A 82 -1.06 2.30 9.91
C GLY A 82 -1.01 0.84 9.46
N ILE A 83 -1.13 0.57 8.15
CA ILE A 83 -1.00 -0.79 7.59
C ILE A 83 0.40 -1.37 7.84
N ASP A 84 1.46 -0.58 7.69
CA ASP A 84 2.82 -1.06 7.95
C ASP A 84 3.02 -1.40 9.44
N GLY A 85 2.52 -0.54 10.33
CA GLY A 85 2.52 -0.81 11.77
C GLY A 85 1.70 -2.05 12.14
N PHE A 86 0.50 -2.18 11.58
CA PHE A 86 -0.36 -3.34 11.77
C PHE A 86 0.27 -4.63 11.25
N THR A 87 0.92 -4.60 10.08
CA THR A 87 1.64 -5.75 9.51
C THR A 87 2.69 -6.28 10.46
N LYS A 88 3.53 -5.39 11.00
CA LYS A 88 4.58 -5.75 11.96
C LYS A 88 4.02 -6.30 13.26
N TRP A 89 3.00 -5.63 13.82
CA TRP A 89 2.36 -6.08 15.05
C TRP A 89 1.72 -7.45 14.88
N MET A 90 0.93 -7.62 13.81
CA MET A 90 0.19 -8.87 13.55
C MET A 90 1.13 -10.05 13.28
N SER A 91 2.24 -9.82 12.57
CA SER A 91 3.25 -10.84 12.33
C SER A 91 3.88 -11.36 13.63
N THR A 92 4.19 -10.44 14.56
CA THR A 92 4.77 -10.77 15.87
C THR A 92 3.78 -11.53 16.73
N GLU A 93 2.54 -11.05 16.86
CA GLU A 93 1.52 -11.68 17.69
C GLU A 93 1.14 -13.08 17.19
N LEU A 94 1.02 -13.27 15.87
CA LEU A 94 0.75 -14.59 15.32
C LEU A 94 1.92 -15.55 15.55
N ALA A 95 3.14 -15.12 15.32
CA ALA A 95 4.31 -15.97 15.54
C ALA A 95 4.46 -16.41 17.00
N LEU A 96 4.26 -15.50 17.95
CA LEU A 96 4.37 -15.80 19.39
C LEU A 96 3.24 -16.73 19.91
N ARG A 97 2.06 -16.67 19.30
CA ARG A 97 0.88 -17.45 19.77
C ARG A 97 0.65 -18.74 18.99
N TYR A 98 0.97 -18.76 17.70
CA TYR A 98 0.64 -19.86 16.78
C TYR A 98 1.85 -20.45 16.06
N GLY A 99 3.06 -19.99 16.38
CA GLY A 99 4.32 -20.47 15.78
C GLY A 99 4.65 -19.82 14.43
N ASP A 100 5.68 -20.33 13.78
CA ASP A 100 6.33 -19.72 12.61
C ASP A 100 5.65 -20.00 11.25
N GLN A 101 4.59 -20.77 11.24
CA GLN A 101 3.94 -21.23 9.99
C GLN A 101 2.91 -20.24 9.46
N VAL A 102 2.53 -19.20 10.23
CA VAL A 102 1.61 -18.14 9.76
C VAL A 102 2.39 -16.84 9.67
N ARG A 103 2.58 -16.36 8.46
CA ARG A 103 3.39 -15.17 8.17
C ARG A 103 2.51 -14.00 7.73
N VAL A 104 2.88 -12.79 8.11
CA VAL A 104 2.22 -11.56 7.67
C VAL A 104 3.27 -10.60 7.12
N ASN A 105 3.10 -10.18 5.86
CA ASN A 105 3.97 -9.21 5.21
C ASN A 105 3.14 -8.18 4.46
N ALA A 106 3.78 -7.12 4.00
CA ALA A 106 3.16 -6.13 3.13
C ALA A 106 3.96 -5.94 1.84
N ILE A 107 3.25 -5.57 0.79
CA ILE A 107 3.85 -5.00 -0.43
C ILE A 107 3.51 -3.52 -0.42
N ALA A 108 4.50 -2.68 -0.66
CA ALA A 108 4.37 -1.24 -0.82
C ALA A 108 4.62 -0.85 -2.30
N PRO A 109 3.57 -0.79 -3.13
CA PRO A 109 3.72 -0.38 -4.51
C PRO A 109 4.16 1.08 -4.63
N GLY A 110 5.00 1.36 -5.61
CA GLY A 110 5.23 2.69 -6.13
C GLY A 110 4.02 3.22 -6.90
N VAL A 111 4.25 3.98 -7.95
CA VAL A 111 3.17 4.48 -8.81
C VAL A 111 3.05 3.60 -10.04
N PHE A 112 1.95 2.88 -10.11
CA PHE A 112 1.58 1.99 -11.21
C PHE A 112 0.44 2.62 -12.01
N LEU A 113 0.46 2.47 -13.34
CA LEU A 113 -0.65 2.91 -14.17
C LEU A 113 -1.76 1.86 -14.13
N THR A 114 -2.89 2.23 -13.55
CA THR A 114 -4.07 1.37 -13.40
C THR A 114 -5.32 2.06 -13.93
N GLU A 115 -6.40 1.33 -14.15
CA GLU A 115 -7.69 1.94 -14.52
C GLU A 115 -8.17 2.96 -13.47
N GLN A 116 -7.90 2.72 -12.19
CA GLN A 116 -8.31 3.60 -11.10
C GLN A 116 -7.66 4.99 -11.15
N ASN A 117 -6.43 5.09 -11.65
CA ASN A 117 -5.66 6.34 -11.66
C ASN A 117 -5.34 6.87 -13.06
N ARG A 118 -5.83 6.20 -14.11
CA ARG A 118 -5.57 6.56 -15.51
C ARG A 118 -5.90 8.04 -15.78
N THR A 119 -7.09 8.46 -15.42
CA THR A 119 -7.54 9.85 -15.63
C THR A 119 -6.74 10.88 -14.83
N LEU A 120 -6.06 10.47 -13.77
CA LEU A 120 -5.18 11.32 -12.97
C LEU A 120 -3.76 11.43 -13.57
N LEU A 121 -3.33 10.37 -14.25
CA LEU A 121 -1.95 10.22 -14.72
C LEU A 121 -1.80 10.37 -16.24
N THR A 122 -2.89 10.29 -17.00
CA THR A 122 -2.87 10.45 -18.47
C THR A 122 -3.90 11.47 -18.94
N ASN A 123 -3.54 12.24 -19.96
CA ASN A 123 -4.41 13.14 -20.70
C ASN A 123 -5.25 12.35 -21.71
N GLU A 124 -6.24 13.01 -22.34
CA GLU A 124 -7.11 12.40 -23.37
C GLU A 124 -6.34 11.89 -24.60
N ASP A 125 -5.22 12.54 -24.93
CA ASP A 125 -4.33 12.15 -26.03
C ASP A 125 -3.36 11.00 -25.67
N GLY A 126 -3.47 10.48 -24.44
CA GLY A 126 -2.60 9.41 -23.93
C GLY A 126 -1.25 9.88 -23.38
N SER A 127 -0.92 11.15 -23.47
CA SER A 127 0.29 11.71 -22.85
C SER A 127 0.18 11.72 -21.33
N TYR A 128 1.32 11.77 -20.63
CA TYR A 128 1.35 11.85 -19.18
C TYR A 128 1.00 13.27 -18.70
N THR A 129 0.21 13.34 -17.61
CA THR A 129 -0.04 14.60 -16.90
C THR A 129 1.22 15.09 -16.18
N ASP A 130 1.27 16.38 -15.82
CA ASP A 130 2.35 16.94 -15.00
C ASP A 130 2.56 16.15 -13.69
N ARG A 131 1.47 15.64 -13.11
CA ARG A 131 1.54 14.81 -11.92
C ARG A 131 2.25 13.49 -12.19
N ALA A 132 1.90 12.82 -13.28
CA ALA A 132 2.58 11.58 -13.68
C ALA A 132 4.06 11.85 -13.98
N GLN A 133 4.37 12.95 -14.66
CA GLN A 133 5.76 13.33 -14.97
C GLN A 133 6.59 13.58 -13.71
N LYS A 134 6.01 14.17 -12.65
CA LYS A 134 6.68 14.33 -11.35
C LYS A 134 7.02 12.97 -10.73
N PHE A 135 6.11 11.98 -10.79
CA PHE A 135 6.39 10.63 -10.31
C PHE A 135 7.47 9.94 -11.14
N ILE A 136 7.40 10.02 -12.47
CA ILE A 136 8.41 9.47 -13.38
C ILE A 136 9.79 10.07 -13.07
N ASN A 137 9.87 11.38 -12.91
CA ASN A 137 11.12 12.08 -12.58
C ASN A 137 11.65 11.71 -11.19
N GLY A 138 10.76 11.40 -10.24
CA GLY A 138 11.11 10.92 -8.90
C GLY A 138 11.47 9.44 -8.83
N THR A 139 11.24 8.68 -9.90
CA THR A 139 11.54 7.25 -9.97
C THR A 139 12.85 7.01 -10.73
N PRO A 140 13.87 6.36 -10.15
CA PRO A 140 15.11 6.02 -10.86
C PRO A 140 14.90 5.27 -12.19
N TYR A 141 13.90 4.36 -12.26
CA TYR A 141 13.54 3.64 -13.49
C TYR A 141 12.90 4.52 -14.57
N ARG A 142 12.61 5.81 -14.26
CA ARG A 142 12.09 6.81 -15.21
C ARG A 142 10.81 6.39 -15.95
N ARG A 143 9.96 5.63 -15.29
CA ARG A 143 8.66 5.21 -15.79
C ARG A 143 7.69 4.91 -14.64
N LEU A 144 6.41 4.80 -14.95
CA LEU A 144 5.43 4.18 -14.07
C LEU A 144 5.59 2.65 -14.11
N GLY A 145 5.16 1.97 -13.04
CA GLY A 145 5.12 0.53 -12.99
C GLY A 145 3.94 -0.06 -13.78
N ASP A 146 4.10 -1.28 -14.27
CA ASP A 146 3.02 -2.11 -14.78
C ASP A 146 2.51 -3.02 -13.65
N PRO A 147 1.18 -3.16 -13.44
CA PRO A 147 0.63 -4.01 -12.38
C PRO A 147 1.18 -5.43 -12.32
N SER A 148 1.52 -6.02 -13.47
CA SER A 148 2.14 -7.36 -13.53
C SER A 148 3.50 -7.45 -12.82
N GLU A 149 4.19 -6.32 -12.64
CA GLU A 149 5.48 -6.29 -11.96
C GLU A 149 5.37 -6.48 -10.43
N LEU A 150 4.14 -6.48 -9.88
CA LEU A 150 3.88 -6.86 -8.48
C LEU A 150 3.79 -8.38 -8.28
N GLU A 151 3.50 -9.14 -9.33
CA GLU A 151 3.17 -10.57 -9.25
C GLU A 151 4.35 -11.39 -8.68
N GLY A 152 5.57 -11.11 -9.13
CA GLY A 152 6.76 -11.83 -8.65
C GLY A 152 6.95 -11.73 -7.14
N THR A 153 6.82 -10.51 -6.59
CA THR A 153 6.91 -10.28 -5.14
C THR A 153 5.73 -10.93 -4.41
N LEU A 154 4.53 -10.87 -4.96
CA LEU A 154 3.35 -11.48 -4.39
C LEU A 154 3.50 -13.00 -4.31
N ILE A 155 3.91 -13.65 -5.39
CA ILE A 155 4.16 -15.10 -5.46
C ILE A 155 5.26 -15.50 -4.45
N TYR A 156 6.36 -14.74 -4.40
CA TYR A 156 7.43 -14.98 -3.43
C TYR A 156 6.91 -14.96 -1.99
N LEU A 157 6.19 -13.91 -1.60
CA LEU A 157 5.68 -13.77 -0.22
C LEU A 157 4.59 -14.78 0.13
N LEU A 158 3.84 -15.28 -0.85
CA LEU A 158 2.82 -16.32 -0.65
C LEU A 158 3.42 -17.74 -0.58
N SER A 159 4.60 -17.96 -1.15
CA SER A 159 5.25 -19.26 -1.25
C SER A 159 6.14 -19.59 -0.06
N ASP A 160 6.55 -20.86 0.04
CA ASP A 160 7.52 -21.31 1.06
C ASP A 160 8.94 -20.76 0.82
N ALA A 161 9.23 -20.15 -0.34
CA ALA A 161 10.49 -19.44 -0.59
C ALA A 161 10.73 -18.27 0.37
N SER A 162 9.67 -17.74 0.98
CA SER A 162 9.71 -16.69 1.99
C SER A 162 9.41 -17.20 3.40
N ALA A 163 9.70 -18.47 3.70
CA ALA A 163 9.35 -19.11 4.97
C ALA A 163 9.91 -18.38 6.22
N PHE A 164 11.03 -17.68 6.10
CA PHE A 164 11.64 -16.92 7.19
C PHE A 164 11.46 -15.39 7.05
N VAL A 165 10.48 -14.96 6.21
CA VAL A 165 10.15 -13.54 5.99
C VAL A 165 8.78 -13.26 6.62
N SER A 166 8.75 -12.51 7.71
CA SER A 166 7.53 -12.10 8.40
C SER A 166 7.68 -10.71 9.00
N GLY A 167 6.66 -9.88 8.91
CA GLY A 167 6.68 -8.49 9.37
C GLY A 167 7.34 -7.50 8.40
N GLU A 168 7.71 -7.95 7.20
CA GLU A 168 8.43 -7.14 6.22
C GLU A 168 7.46 -6.32 5.35
N VAL A 169 7.92 -5.13 4.95
CA VAL A 169 7.26 -4.25 3.97
C VAL A 169 8.16 -4.16 2.75
N VAL A 170 7.78 -4.86 1.68
CA VAL A 170 8.59 -4.93 0.45
C VAL A 170 8.16 -3.84 -0.52
N PHE A 171 9.06 -2.92 -0.83
CA PHE A 171 8.83 -1.88 -1.83
C PHE A 171 9.02 -2.45 -3.24
N VAL A 172 8.02 -2.22 -4.09
CA VAL A 172 8.07 -2.50 -5.54
C VAL A 172 7.77 -1.18 -6.23
N ASP A 173 8.78 -0.36 -6.47
CA ASP A 173 8.59 1.07 -6.75
C ASP A 173 9.60 1.67 -7.75
N GLY A 174 10.38 0.83 -8.42
CA GLY A 174 11.41 1.29 -9.38
C GLY A 174 12.52 2.14 -8.75
N GLY A 175 12.73 1.97 -7.42
CA GLY A 175 13.76 2.69 -6.66
C GLY A 175 13.30 4.04 -6.09
N PHE A 176 12.01 4.38 -6.18
CA PHE A 176 11.49 5.67 -5.71
C PHE A 176 11.80 5.90 -4.22
N ASN A 177 11.57 4.90 -3.37
CA ASN A 177 11.80 5.03 -1.94
C ASN A 177 13.28 5.11 -1.56
N SER A 178 14.15 4.50 -2.36
CA SER A 178 15.59 4.40 -2.08
C SER A 178 16.39 5.62 -2.54
N TRP A 179 15.83 6.46 -3.40
CA TRP A 179 16.54 7.57 -4.03
C TRP A 179 16.25 8.91 -3.36
N CYS A 180 17.31 9.64 -3.04
CA CYS A 180 17.21 10.96 -2.42
C CYS A 180 17.06 12.14 -3.43
N GLY A 181 17.13 11.86 -4.73
CA GLY A 181 16.98 12.89 -5.77
C GLY A 181 18.29 13.38 -6.41
N VAL A 182 19.45 12.87 -5.99
CA VAL A 182 20.78 13.18 -6.51
C VAL A 182 21.54 11.95 -6.89
#